data_c655cae6c66651dfc89c7e337cf3983b
#
_entry.id   c655cae6c66651dfc89c7e337cf3983b
#
_cell.length_a   1.000
_cell.length_b   1.000
_cell.length_c   1.000
_cell.angle_alpha   90.00
_cell.angle_beta   90.00
_cell.angle_gamma   90.00
#
_symmetry.space_group_name_H-M   'P 1'
#
loop_
_entity.id
_entity.type
_entity.pdbx_description
1 polymer ?
#
loop_
_entity_poly.entity_id
_entity_poly.type
_entity_poly.pdbx_seq_one_letter_code
_entity_poly.pdbx_strand_id
1 'polypeptide(L)'
;MQLLQLSAAYGPAECCLAVVKALARLQYEAKQKQVEVQVLEQEPAKHGLHSVLVSLEGTQTKVLADMWQGTIQWVCASPYRPQHKRKNWFIGVSCFNPVVQQYSDEIVFETMRSSGAGGQHVNKTESAVRATHTASGISVKVQSERSQHANKKLAVLLLQHKLLQQEQRLQARNKAVHHKHHHQIVRGNPVRIFTGMDFKAL
;
A
#
# COMPACT_ATOMS: atom_id res chain seq x y z
N MET A 1 8.58 10.18 3.10
CA MET A 1 8.45 8.79 2.62
C MET A 1 7.55 8.76 1.40
N GLN A 2 7.92 8.05 0.33
CA GLN A 2 7.08 7.71 -0.83
C GLN A 2 7.24 6.24 -1.17
N LEU A 3 6.22 5.65 -1.75
CA LEU A 3 6.25 4.26 -2.21
C LEU A 3 6.36 4.23 -3.73
N LEU A 4 7.31 3.46 -4.25
CA LEU A 4 7.44 3.17 -5.68
C LEU A 4 7.22 1.68 -5.93
N GLN A 5 6.41 1.39 -6.94
CA GLN A 5 6.22 0.03 -7.43
C GLN A 5 6.74 -0.07 -8.87
N LEU A 6 7.68 -0.96 -9.08
CA LEU A 6 8.16 -1.33 -10.42
C LEU A 6 7.47 -2.63 -10.82
N SER A 7 6.94 -2.72 -12.03
CA SER A 7 6.16 -3.87 -12.49
C SER A 7 6.45 -4.24 -13.93
N ALA A 8 6.59 -5.53 -14.19
CA ALA A 8 6.60 -6.11 -15.52
C ALA A 8 5.20 -6.32 -16.10
N ALA A 9 4.14 -6.16 -15.30
CA ALA A 9 2.76 -6.52 -15.63
C ALA A 9 2.69 -7.95 -16.19
N TYR A 10 2.02 -8.14 -17.34
CA TYR A 10 2.01 -9.42 -18.08
C TYR A 10 3.16 -9.52 -19.09
N GLY A 11 4.25 -8.78 -18.88
CA GLY A 11 5.40 -8.84 -19.77
C GLY A 11 6.13 -10.18 -19.72
N PRO A 12 6.87 -10.50 -20.78
CA PRO A 12 7.68 -11.73 -20.82
C PRO A 12 8.87 -11.68 -19.87
N ALA A 13 9.64 -12.76 -19.81
CA ALA A 13 10.82 -12.93 -18.94
C ALA A 13 11.81 -11.74 -18.99
N GLU A 14 11.96 -11.14 -20.15
CA GLU A 14 12.80 -9.94 -20.35
C GLU A 14 12.31 -8.75 -19.54
N CYS A 15 10.98 -8.56 -19.41
CA CYS A 15 10.41 -7.52 -18.57
C CYS A 15 10.66 -7.81 -17.09
N CYS A 16 10.57 -9.07 -16.67
CA CYS A 16 10.89 -9.47 -15.29
C CYS A 16 12.37 -9.21 -14.95
N LEU A 17 13.28 -9.48 -15.88
CA LEU A 17 14.69 -9.13 -15.73
C LEU A 17 14.89 -7.60 -15.72
N ALA A 18 14.15 -6.86 -16.54
CA ALA A 18 14.21 -5.40 -16.57
C ALA A 18 13.80 -4.79 -15.21
N VAL A 19 12.83 -5.37 -14.49
CA VAL A 19 12.47 -4.93 -13.12
C VAL A 19 13.64 -5.07 -12.17
N VAL A 20 14.38 -6.18 -12.20
CA VAL A 20 15.57 -6.36 -11.35
C VAL A 20 16.66 -5.33 -11.66
N LYS A 21 16.94 -5.12 -12.96
CA LYS A 21 17.92 -4.13 -13.39
C LYS A 21 17.53 -2.70 -13.05
N ALA A 22 16.23 -2.38 -13.22
CA ALA A 22 15.68 -1.09 -12.85
C ALA A 22 15.76 -0.85 -11.33
N LEU A 23 15.49 -1.86 -10.50
CA LEU A 23 15.67 -1.78 -9.06
C LEU A 23 17.12 -1.47 -8.68
N ALA A 24 18.07 -2.19 -9.24
CA ALA A 24 19.50 -1.96 -8.98
C ALA A 24 19.93 -0.54 -9.42
N ARG A 25 19.42 -0.07 -10.55
CA ARG A 25 19.68 1.28 -11.04
C ARG A 25 19.05 2.36 -10.16
N LEU A 26 17.80 2.14 -9.71
CA LEU A 26 17.12 3.02 -8.75
C LEU A 26 17.91 3.14 -7.45
N GLN A 27 18.36 2.02 -6.89
CA GLN A 27 19.17 2.00 -5.66
C GLN A 27 20.49 2.76 -5.83
N TYR A 28 21.15 2.60 -6.99
CA TYR A 28 22.36 3.36 -7.31
C TYR A 28 22.10 4.86 -7.36
N GLU A 29 21.06 5.30 -8.09
CA GLU A 29 20.70 6.73 -8.21
C GLU A 29 20.23 7.32 -6.89
N ALA A 30 19.50 6.56 -6.09
CA ALA A 30 19.06 6.93 -4.76
C ALA A 30 20.26 7.21 -3.83
N LYS A 31 21.27 6.35 -3.86
CA LYS A 31 22.52 6.55 -3.09
C LYS A 31 23.21 7.87 -3.46
N GLN A 32 23.25 8.22 -4.75
CA GLN A 32 23.84 9.50 -5.20
C GLN A 32 23.04 10.71 -4.71
N LYS A 33 21.75 10.55 -4.48
CA LYS A 33 20.83 11.60 -4.01
C LYS A 33 20.57 11.57 -2.50
N GLN A 34 21.31 10.74 -1.75
CA GLN A 34 21.09 10.55 -0.30
C GLN A 34 19.64 10.18 0.03
N VAL A 35 19.03 9.33 -0.80
CA VAL A 35 17.71 8.75 -0.59
C VAL A 35 17.91 7.29 -0.17
N GLU A 36 17.33 6.92 0.95
CA GLU A 36 17.28 5.54 1.41
C GLU A 36 16.20 4.78 0.64
N VAL A 37 16.51 3.56 0.21
CA VAL A 37 15.61 2.66 -0.50
C VAL A 37 15.48 1.38 0.29
N GLN A 38 14.28 1.12 0.80
CA GLN A 38 13.96 -0.13 1.47
C GLN A 38 12.98 -0.94 0.61
N VAL A 39 13.30 -2.19 0.37
CA VAL A 39 12.40 -3.12 -0.33
C VAL A 39 11.36 -3.63 0.65
N LEU A 40 10.08 -3.38 0.36
CA LEU A 40 8.95 -3.76 1.21
C LEU A 40 8.33 -5.09 0.76
N GLU A 41 8.17 -5.27 -0.56
CA GLU A 41 7.52 -6.46 -1.12
C GLU A 41 8.16 -6.81 -2.46
N GLN A 42 8.31 -8.11 -2.73
CA GLN A 42 8.79 -8.62 -4.01
C GLN A 42 7.90 -9.77 -4.46
N GLU A 43 7.55 -9.76 -5.74
CA GLU A 43 6.87 -10.87 -6.39
C GLU A 43 7.85 -11.56 -7.34
N PRO A 44 8.38 -12.74 -6.95
CA PRO A 44 9.39 -13.43 -7.74
C PRO A 44 8.78 -13.99 -9.04
N ALA A 45 9.60 -14.02 -10.09
CA ALA A 45 9.32 -14.69 -11.35
C ALA A 45 10.44 -15.66 -11.70
N LYS A 46 10.20 -16.57 -12.66
CA LYS A 46 11.22 -17.53 -13.10
C LYS A 46 12.55 -16.87 -13.53
N HIS A 47 12.47 -15.65 -14.08
CA HIS A 47 13.63 -14.92 -14.63
C HIS A 47 13.70 -13.47 -14.09
N GLY A 48 13.58 -13.29 -12.79
CA GLY A 48 13.64 -11.99 -12.15
C GLY A 48 12.44 -11.73 -11.25
N LEU A 49 11.84 -10.52 -11.34
CA LEU A 49 10.72 -10.12 -10.52
C LEU A 49 9.54 -9.71 -11.41
N HIS A 50 8.32 -10.18 -11.07
CA HIS A 50 7.10 -9.66 -11.65
C HIS A 50 6.88 -8.22 -11.19
N SER A 51 7.09 -7.99 -9.91
CA SER A 51 7.02 -6.64 -9.33
C SER A 51 7.88 -6.51 -8.10
N VAL A 52 8.18 -5.26 -7.74
CA VAL A 52 8.82 -4.89 -6.48
C VAL A 52 8.23 -3.58 -5.98
N LEU A 53 7.90 -3.54 -4.70
CA LEU A 53 7.48 -2.34 -3.98
C LEU A 53 8.63 -1.90 -3.07
N VAL A 54 9.00 -0.64 -3.19
CA VAL A 54 10.05 -0.01 -2.36
C VAL A 54 9.53 1.24 -1.67
N SER A 55 10.04 1.52 -0.47
CA SER A 55 9.91 2.83 0.15
C SER A 55 11.15 3.67 -0.14
N LEU A 56 10.93 4.97 -0.33
CA LEU A 56 11.95 5.98 -0.52
C LEU A 56 11.88 6.98 0.63
N GLU A 57 13.01 7.23 1.30
CA GLU A 57 13.11 8.20 2.39
C GLU A 57 14.32 9.12 2.19
N GLY A 58 14.14 10.42 2.45
CA GLY A 58 15.19 11.43 2.28
C GLY A 58 14.66 12.74 1.69
N THR A 59 15.50 13.74 1.63
CA THR A 59 15.13 15.10 1.16
C THR A 59 14.79 15.15 -0.32
N GLN A 60 15.46 14.33 -1.15
CA GLN A 60 15.26 14.30 -2.60
C GLN A 60 14.33 13.19 -3.09
N THR A 61 13.57 12.59 -2.18
CA THR A 61 12.65 11.47 -2.48
C THR A 61 11.66 11.81 -3.58
N LYS A 62 11.01 12.98 -3.50
CA LYS A 62 10.02 13.40 -4.51
C LYS A 62 10.65 13.56 -5.89
N VAL A 63 11.81 14.20 -5.97
CA VAL A 63 12.52 14.39 -7.24
C VAL A 63 12.88 13.06 -7.88
N LEU A 64 13.40 12.11 -7.08
CA LEU A 64 13.75 10.79 -7.57
C LEU A 64 12.50 10.02 -8.03
N ALA A 65 11.42 10.07 -7.26
CA ALA A 65 10.16 9.40 -7.59
C ALA A 65 9.56 9.95 -8.90
N ASP A 66 9.50 11.27 -9.06
CA ASP A 66 8.98 11.94 -10.28
C ASP A 66 9.80 11.57 -11.52
N MET A 67 11.13 11.40 -11.38
CA MET A 67 12.02 10.97 -12.49
C MET A 67 11.77 9.51 -12.92
N TRP A 68 11.24 8.69 -12.04
CA TRP A 68 11.03 7.27 -12.30
C TRP A 68 9.59 6.93 -12.63
N GLN A 69 8.63 7.76 -12.23
CA GLN A 69 7.20 7.50 -12.44
C GLN A 69 6.83 7.48 -13.92
N GLY A 70 6.23 6.38 -14.37
CA GLY A 70 5.75 6.21 -15.74
C GLY A 70 6.27 4.92 -16.38
N THR A 71 6.35 4.90 -17.70
CA THR A 71 6.84 3.74 -18.46
C THR A 71 8.35 3.85 -18.71
N ILE A 72 9.07 2.79 -18.38
CA ILE A 72 10.50 2.65 -18.67
C ILE A 72 10.66 1.66 -19.82
N GLN A 73 11.47 2.02 -20.81
CA GLN A 73 11.84 1.17 -21.92
C GLN A 73 13.27 0.65 -21.73
N TRP A 74 13.42 -0.66 -21.88
CA TRP A 74 14.73 -1.29 -21.98
C TRP A 74 14.96 -1.83 -23.38
N VAL A 75 16.01 -1.35 -24.05
CA VAL A 75 16.40 -1.75 -25.40
C VAL A 75 17.55 -2.75 -25.33
N CYS A 76 17.24 -4.04 -25.53
CA CYS A 76 18.23 -5.10 -25.45
C CYS A 76 17.78 -6.30 -26.27
N ALA A 77 18.75 -7.02 -26.89
CA ALA A 77 18.45 -8.35 -27.43
C ALA A 77 18.04 -9.28 -26.27
N SER A 78 17.09 -10.19 -26.53
CA SER A 78 16.62 -11.11 -25.51
C SER A 78 17.76 -12.03 -25.04
N PRO A 79 18.08 -12.07 -23.75
CA PRO A 79 19.06 -13.03 -23.23
C PRO A 79 18.52 -14.48 -23.18
N TYR A 80 17.21 -14.64 -23.29
CA TYR A 80 16.52 -15.95 -23.21
C TYR A 80 16.13 -16.49 -24.57
N ARG A 81 16.04 -15.64 -25.59
CA ARG A 81 15.57 -15.97 -26.94
C ARG A 81 16.46 -15.30 -27.99
N PRO A 82 17.65 -15.85 -28.31
CA PRO A 82 18.67 -15.19 -29.16
C PRO A 82 18.16 -14.75 -30.54
N GLN A 83 17.21 -15.52 -31.13
CA GLN A 83 16.66 -15.23 -32.46
C GLN A 83 15.41 -14.32 -32.42
N HIS A 84 15.02 -13.81 -31.25
CA HIS A 84 13.82 -13.00 -31.13
C HIS A 84 14.05 -11.58 -31.69
N LYS A 85 13.23 -11.19 -32.65
CA LYS A 85 13.38 -9.88 -33.35
C LYS A 85 13.09 -8.67 -32.46
N ARG A 86 12.25 -8.84 -31.42
CA ARG A 86 11.88 -7.76 -30.50
C ARG A 86 13.04 -7.44 -29.56
N LYS A 87 13.40 -6.15 -29.48
CA LYS A 87 14.46 -5.62 -28.60
C LYS A 87 13.94 -4.63 -27.54
N ASN A 88 12.68 -4.20 -27.65
CA ASN A 88 12.08 -3.21 -26.76
C ASN A 88 11.22 -3.87 -25.69
N TRP A 89 11.59 -3.70 -24.42
CA TRP A 89 10.92 -4.25 -23.27
C TRP A 89 10.43 -3.10 -22.40
N PHE A 90 9.21 -3.19 -21.89
CA PHE A 90 8.59 -2.10 -21.13
C PHE A 90 8.22 -2.59 -19.75
N ILE A 91 8.51 -1.74 -18.75
CA ILE A 91 8.08 -1.91 -17.36
C ILE A 91 7.39 -0.62 -16.92
N GLY A 92 6.45 -0.75 -15.98
CA GLY A 92 5.74 0.37 -15.38
C GLY A 92 6.31 0.73 -14.02
N VAL A 93 6.37 2.01 -13.72
CA VAL A 93 6.70 2.53 -12.39
C VAL A 93 5.57 3.43 -11.91
N SER A 94 4.97 3.08 -10.78
CA SER A 94 3.88 3.83 -10.15
C SER A 94 4.33 4.36 -8.80
N CYS A 95 4.00 5.62 -8.51
CA CYS A 95 4.28 6.26 -7.24
C CYS A 95 3.01 6.33 -6.39
N PHE A 96 3.14 6.06 -5.09
CA PHE A 96 2.04 6.12 -4.13
C PHE A 96 2.48 6.90 -2.88
N ASN A 97 1.58 7.71 -2.37
CA ASN A 97 1.78 8.32 -1.07
C ASN A 97 1.27 7.34 0.00
N PRO A 98 2.08 7.01 1.00
CA PRO A 98 1.59 6.22 2.11
C PRO A 98 0.48 7.01 2.82
N VAL A 99 -0.68 6.42 2.97
CA VAL A 99 -1.73 6.96 3.82
C VAL A 99 -1.35 6.61 5.25
N VAL A 100 -0.62 7.51 5.92
CA VAL A 100 -0.37 7.42 7.36
C VAL A 100 -1.63 7.90 8.06
N GLN A 101 -2.54 6.99 8.36
CA GLN A 101 -3.61 7.29 9.32
C GLN A 101 -2.99 7.20 10.72
N GLN A 102 -2.60 8.35 11.25
CA GLN A 102 -2.33 8.48 12.69
C GLN A 102 -3.69 8.48 13.39
N TYR A 103 -4.10 7.33 13.90
CA TYR A 103 -5.22 7.28 14.84
C TYR A 103 -4.68 7.76 16.18
N SER A 104 -5.22 8.89 16.69
CA SER A 104 -5.13 9.18 18.12
C SER A 104 -5.95 8.11 18.84
N ASP A 105 -5.38 7.43 19.83
CA ASP A 105 -6.06 6.36 20.60
C ASP A 105 -7.16 6.89 21.54
N GLU A 106 -7.72 8.05 21.24
CA GLU A 106 -8.69 8.72 22.10
C GLU A 106 -10.09 8.14 21.85
N ILE A 107 -10.59 7.44 22.88
CA ILE A 107 -11.93 6.87 22.89
C ILE A 107 -12.81 7.69 23.84
N VAL A 108 -13.86 8.27 23.29
CA VAL A 108 -14.89 8.96 24.07
C VAL A 108 -16.02 8.00 24.41
N PHE A 109 -16.44 8.02 25.69
CA PHE A 109 -17.52 7.20 26.18
C PHE A 109 -18.74 8.05 26.53
N GLU A 110 -19.89 7.63 26.06
CA GLU A 110 -21.20 8.19 26.43
C GLU A 110 -22.02 7.11 27.12
N THR A 111 -22.60 7.44 28.25
CA THR A 111 -23.54 6.55 28.96
C THR A 111 -24.96 6.91 28.59
N MET A 112 -25.81 5.91 28.47
CA MET A 112 -27.22 6.11 28.10
C MET A 112 -28.09 5.02 28.72
N ARG A 113 -29.38 5.26 28.74
CA ARG A 113 -30.36 4.26 29.16
C ARG A 113 -30.44 3.14 28.12
N SER A 114 -30.58 1.90 28.60
CA SER A 114 -30.76 0.76 27.71
C SER A 114 -32.16 0.85 27.05
N SER A 115 -32.23 0.54 25.76
CA SER A 115 -33.47 0.44 25.02
C SER A 115 -33.99 -1.00 24.99
N GLY A 116 -35.26 -1.23 25.30
CA GLY A 116 -35.89 -2.56 25.28
C GLY A 116 -37.14 -2.63 26.12
N ALA A 117 -37.89 -3.75 26.02
CA ALA A 117 -39.04 -4.07 26.89
C ALA A 117 -38.49 -4.36 28.28
N GLY A 118 -38.44 -3.37 29.14
CA GLY A 118 -37.90 -3.49 30.49
C GLY A 118 -38.76 -2.81 31.56
N GLY A 119 -38.71 -3.34 32.79
CA GLY A 119 -39.38 -2.80 33.96
C GLY A 119 -38.69 -1.55 34.54
N GLN A 120 -39.06 -1.18 35.76
CA GLN A 120 -38.65 0.03 36.45
C GLN A 120 -37.11 0.24 36.55
N HIS A 121 -36.32 -0.84 36.53
CA HIS A 121 -34.86 -0.79 36.61
C HIS A 121 -34.20 -0.29 35.33
N VAL A 122 -34.70 -0.70 34.15
CA VAL A 122 -34.14 -0.29 32.83
C VAL A 122 -34.37 1.19 32.57
N ASN A 123 -35.45 1.76 33.09
CA ASN A 123 -35.80 3.17 32.91
C ASN A 123 -35.07 4.14 33.87
N LYS A 124 -34.43 3.61 34.94
CA LYS A 124 -33.77 4.40 35.98
C LYS A 124 -32.25 4.37 35.90
N THR A 125 -31.64 3.36 35.24
CA THR A 125 -30.19 3.19 35.22
C THR A 125 -29.61 3.38 33.82
N GLU A 126 -28.49 4.16 33.71
CA GLU A 126 -27.77 4.35 32.48
C GLU A 126 -26.68 3.28 32.33
N SER A 127 -27.10 2.03 32.07
CA SER A 127 -26.20 0.89 31.94
C SER A 127 -25.60 0.74 30.52
N ALA A 128 -26.26 1.27 29.49
CA ALA A 128 -25.75 1.19 28.12
C ALA A 128 -24.60 2.19 27.91
N VAL A 129 -23.60 1.77 27.12
CA VAL A 129 -22.40 2.55 26.82
C VAL A 129 -22.20 2.64 25.32
N ARG A 130 -21.94 3.86 24.83
CA ARG A 130 -21.43 4.09 23.49
C ARG A 130 -19.96 4.45 23.60
N ALA A 131 -19.09 3.75 22.89
CA ALA A 131 -17.69 4.09 22.72
C ALA A 131 -17.49 4.61 21.29
N THR A 132 -16.87 5.77 21.15
CA THR A 132 -16.56 6.41 19.86
C THR A 132 -15.07 6.68 19.77
N HIS A 133 -14.43 6.18 18.74
CA HIS A 133 -13.05 6.51 18.43
C HIS A 133 -13.03 7.83 17.66
N THR A 134 -12.46 8.89 18.25
CA THR A 134 -12.53 10.28 17.74
C THR A 134 -11.95 10.43 16.35
N ALA A 135 -10.78 9.85 16.10
CA ALA A 135 -10.07 10.02 14.84
C ALA A 135 -10.74 9.33 13.64
N SER A 136 -11.42 8.18 13.83
CA SER A 136 -12.10 7.46 12.76
C SER A 136 -13.60 7.70 12.70
N GLY A 137 -14.20 8.29 13.74
CA GLY A 137 -15.65 8.45 13.88
C GLY A 137 -16.42 7.14 14.09
N ILE A 138 -15.72 6.00 14.22
CA ILE A 138 -16.37 4.70 14.44
C ILE A 138 -16.94 4.66 15.85
N SER A 139 -18.19 4.25 15.96
CA SER A 139 -18.85 4.07 17.25
C SER A 139 -19.46 2.69 17.42
N VAL A 140 -19.55 2.24 18.67
CA VAL A 140 -20.18 0.99 19.09
C VAL A 140 -21.05 1.28 20.29
N LYS A 141 -22.31 0.80 20.27
CA LYS A 141 -23.22 0.84 21.41
C LYS A 141 -23.36 -0.56 21.99
N VAL A 142 -23.18 -0.70 23.32
CA VAL A 142 -23.32 -1.96 24.06
C VAL A 142 -24.30 -1.79 25.21
N GLN A 143 -25.24 -2.72 25.33
CA GLN A 143 -26.26 -2.72 26.38
C GLN A 143 -26.62 -4.15 26.85
N SER A 144 -25.75 -5.13 26.56
CA SER A 144 -26.00 -6.54 26.83
C SER A 144 -25.85 -6.91 28.29
N GLU A 145 -25.01 -6.19 29.02
CA GLU A 145 -24.72 -6.50 30.43
C GLU A 145 -25.49 -5.58 31.37
N ARG A 146 -25.75 -6.07 32.59
CA ARG A 146 -26.41 -5.28 33.66
C ARG A 146 -25.48 -4.19 34.21
N SER A 147 -24.18 -4.43 34.18
CA SER A 147 -23.17 -3.51 34.70
C SER A 147 -22.65 -2.55 33.61
N GLN A 148 -22.73 -1.24 33.85
CA GLN A 148 -22.13 -0.19 32.99
C GLN A 148 -20.65 -0.46 32.73
N HIS A 149 -19.91 -0.90 33.79
CA HIS A 149 -18.49 -1.20 33.67
C HIS A 149 -18.21 -2.39 32.75
N ALA A 150 -19.04 -3.44 32.79
CA ALA A 150 -18.94 -4.57 31.89
C ALA A 150 -19.25 -4.15 30.45
N ASN A 151 -20.29 -3.35 30.21
CA ASN A 151 -20.63 -2.79 28.92
C ASN A 151 -19.51 -1.90 28.36
N LYS A 152 -18.83 -1.12 29.23
CA LYS A 152 -17.68 -0.29 28.84
C LYS A 152 -16.51 -1.14 28.34
N LYS A 153 -16.15 -2.20 29.07
CA LYS A 153 -15.10 -3.15 28.62
C LYS A 153 -15.45 -3.82 27.30
N LEU A 154 -16.66 -4.28 27.15
CA LEU A 154 -17.12 -4.93 25.92
C LEU A 154 -17.17 -3.95 24.75
N ALA A 155 -17.57 -2.68 24.99
CA ALA A 155 -17.57 -1.62 23.97
C ALA A 155 -16.16 -1.35 23.43
N VAL A 156 -15.13 -1.33 24.30
CA VAL A 156 -13.72 -1.20 23.86
C VAL A 156 -13.29 -2.36 22.95
N LEU A 157 -13.57 -3.59 23.36
CA LEU A 157 -13.21 -4.78 22.56
C LEU A 157 -13.89 -4.78 21.19
N LEU A 158 -15.18 -4.46 21.14
CA LEU A 158 -15.92 -4.39 19.89
C LEU A 158 -15.46 -3.22 19.00
N LEU A 159 -15.08 -2.10 19.60
CA LEU A 159 -14.53 -0.95 18.89
C LEU A 159 -13.18 -1.31 18.26
N GLN A 160 -12.28 -1.92 19.03
CA GLN A 160 -10.99 -2.41 18.54
C GLN A 160 -11.14 -3.40 17.38
N HIS A 161 -12.08 -4.35 17.50
CA HIS A 161 -12.38 -5.29 16.43
C HIS A 161 -12.88 -4.59 15.14
N LYS A 162 -13.75 -3.58 15.26
CA LYS A 162 -14.22 -2.80 14.10
C LYS A 162 -13.11 -1.98 13.47
N LEU A 163 -12.22 -1.37 14.25
CA LEU A 163 -11.04 -0.64 13.76
C LEU A 163 -10.12 -1.57 12.96
N LEU A 164 -9.82 -2.74 13.49
CA LEU A 164 -9.02 -3.76 12.81
C LEU A 164 -9.65 -4.21 11.48
N GLN A 165 -10.97 -4.46 11.47
CA GLN A 165 -11.70 -4.79 10.24
C GLN A 165 -11.63 -3.66 9.19
N GLN A 166 -11.74 -2.40 9.63
CA GLN A 166 -11.62 -1.27 8.72
C GLN A 166 -10.21 -1.16 8.13
N GLU A 167 -9.19 -1.34 8.95
CA GLU A 167 -7.80 -1.34 8.51
C GLU A 167 -7.54 -2.44 7.47
N GLN A 168 -8.01 -3.66 7.73
CA GLN A 168 -7.91 -4.77 6.78
C GLN A 168 -8.62 -4.48 5.45
N ARG A 169 -9.79 -3.84 5.49
CA ARG A 169 -10.52 -3.42 4.27
C ARG A 169 -9.76 -2.35 3.49
N LEU A 170 -9.15 -1.39 4.17
CA LEU A 170 -8.32 -0.36 3.54
C LEU A 170 -7.07 -0.96 2.91
N GLN A 171 -6.40 -1.88 3.61
CA GLN A 171 -5.24 -2.60 3.07
C GLN A 171 -5.63 -3.44 1.84
N ALA A 172 -6.77 -4.14 1.87
CA ALA A 172 -7.26 -4.90 0.72
C ALA A 172 -7.61 -4.00 -0.46
N ARG A 173 -8.22 -2.82 -0.23
CA ARG A 173 -8.46 -1.81 -1.27
C ARG A 173 -7.15 -1.28 -1.86
N ASN A 174 -6.19 -0.94 -1.03
CA ASN A 174 -4.87 -0.47 -1.48
C ASN A 174 -4.18 -1.54 -2.33
N LYS A 175 -4.17 -2.81 -1.87
CA LYS A 175 -3.66 -3.94 -2.67
C LYS A 175 -4.38 -4.07 -4.02
N ALA A 176 -5.69 -3.92 -4.06
CA ALA A 176 -6.47 -3.97 -5.31
C ALA A 176 -6.13 -2.80 -6.26
N VAL A 177 -5.94 -1.60 -5.73
CA VAL A 177 -5.50 -0.43 -6.51
C VAL A 177 -4.09 -0.64 -7.04
N HIS A 178 -3.15 -1.11 -6.21
CA HIS A 178 -1.80 -1.47 -6.62
C HIS A 178 -1.84 -2.53 -7.73
N HIS A 179 -2.64 -3.58 -7.56
CA HIS A 179 -2.80 -4.64 -8.57
C HIS A 179 -3.35 -4.09 -9.90
N LYS A 180 -4.31 -3.18 -9.86
CA LYS A 180 -4.87 -2.55 -11.07
C LYS A 180 -3.83 -1.71 -11.82
N HIS A 181 -2.99 -0.97 -11.12
CA HIS A 181 -1.88 -0.20 -11.72
C HIS A 181 -0.78 -1.09 -12.29
N HIS A 182 -0.57 -2.30 -11.77
CA HIS A 182 0.35 -3.29 -12.33
C HIS A 182 0.09 -3.58 -13.82
N HIS A 183 -1.17 -3.53 -14.25
CA HIS A 183 -1.57 -3.98 -15.57
C HIS A 183 -1.64 -2.88 -16.62
N GLN A 184 -1.50 -1.60 -16.23
CA GLN A 184 -1.59 -0.45 -17.12
C GLN A 184 -0.21 0.09 -17.50
N ILE A 185 0.52 -0.64 -18.36
CA ILE A 185 1.74 -0.10 -18.96
C ILE A 185 1.40 0.53 -20.31
N VAL A 186 1.47 1.86 -20.38
CA VAL A 186 1.29 2.60 -21.64
C VAL A 186 2.55 2.45 -22.48
N ARG A 187 2.47 1.69 -23.56
CA ARG A 187 3.57 1.51 -24.51
C ARG A 187 3.59 2.69 -25.47
N GLY A 188 4.78 3.28 -25.71
CA GLY A 188 4.97 4.28 -26.76
C GLY A 188 5.43 5.67 -26.31
N ASN A 189 5.38 6.00 -25.02
CA ASN A 189 5.94 7.24 -24.49
C ASN A 189 6.73 6.97 -23.21
N PRO A 190 7.94 6.37 -23.29
CA PRO A 190 8.73 6.07 -22.12
C PRO A 190 9.31 7.34 -21.51
N VAL A 191 9.23 7.45 -20.19
CA VAL A 191 9.86 8.54 -19.43
C VAL A 191 11.37 8.37 -19.35
N ARG A 192 11.86 7.13 -19.45
CA ARG A 192 13.28 6.79 -19.46
C ARG A 192 13.54 5.61 -20.39
N ILE A 193 14.70 5.65 -21.05
CA ILE A 193 15.19 4.58 -21.93
C ILE A 193 16.53 4.09 -21.43
N PHE A 194 16.67 2.78 -21.32
CA PHE A 194 17.92 2.11 -20.95
C PHE A 194 18.33 1.14 -22.04
N THR A 195 19.66 0.95 -22.23
CA THR A 195 20.19 0.11 -23.30
C THR A 195 21.19 -0.90 -22.79
N GLY A 196 21.30 -2.00 -23.54
CA GLY A 196 22.28 -3.06 -23.30
C GLY A 196 22.02 -3.87 -22.04
N MET A 197 22.87 -4.89 -21.83
CA MET A 197 22.78 -5.73 -20.64
C MET A 197 23.17 -5.00 -19.36
N ASP A 198 23.97 -3.95 -19.45
CA ASP A 198 24.41 -3.13 -18.31
C ASP A 198 23.34 -2.13 -17.86
N PHE A 199 22.20 -2.06 -18.55
CA PHE A 199 21.10 -1.15 -18.25
C PHE A 199 21.54 0.31 -18.13
N LYS A 200 22.30 0.78 -19.14
CA LYS A 200 22.79 2.17 -19.22
C LYS A 200 21.67 3.11 -19.66
N ALA A 201 21.54 4.26 -19.00
CA ALA A 201 20.61 5.30 -19.43
C ALA A 201 21.07 5.86 -20.79
N LEU A 202 20.11 6.13 -21.66
CA LEU A 202 20.27 6.77 -22.97
C LEU A 202 20.15 8.27 -22.81
#